data_253d59d634dcb65f5b59f3d94752ba44
#
_entry.id   253d59d634dcb65f5b59f3d94752ba44
#
_cell.length_a   1.000
_cell.length_b   1.000
_cell.length_c   1.000
_cell.angle_alpha   90.00
_cell.angle_beta   90.00
_cell.angle_gamma   90.00
#
_symmetry.space_group_name_H-M   'P 1'
#
loop_
_entity.id
_entity.type
_entity.pdbx_description
1 polymer ?
#
loop_
_entity_poly.entity_id
_entity_poly.type
_entity_poly.pdbx_seq_one_letter_code
_entity_poly.pdbx_strand_id
1 'polypeptide(L)'
;MFCLSKGLGAPVGSILAGSVAFIERARRYRKVLGGGMRQAGILAAAGLIALKHIPYLSEDHRRAIKLAEGITSRTIFKVSPSHPPTNMVIIDTEPLSSDEFLSRLESYGVKSIAFGENRVRMVTHLDVSDDDIDSALGAIEKLSRDL
;
A
#
# COMPACT_ATOMS: atom_id res chain seq x y z
N MET A 1 13.50 9.42 -7.62
CA MET A 1 13.67 8.02 -7.19
C MET A 1 12.29 7.40 -7.02
N PHE A 2 12.12 6.13 -7.39
CA PHE A 2 10.91 5.35 -7.13
C PHE A 2 11.27 3.89 -6.82
N CYS A 3 10.37 3.21 -6.10
CA CYS A 3 10.57 1.81 -5.70
C CYS A 3 9.91 0.87 -6.71
N LEU A 4 10.60 -0.22 -7.05
CA LEU A 4 10.04 -1.32 -7.83
C LEU A 4 9.28 -2.33 -6.95
N SER A 5 9.64 -2.40 -5.67
CA SER A 5 9.18 -3.41 -4.70
C SER A 5 7.96 -2.99 -3.87
N LYS A 6 7.14 -2.09 -4.41
CA LYS A 6 5.86 -1.68 -3.84
C LYS A 6 4.74 -1.99 -4.83
N GLY A 7 3.89 -1.06 -5.18
CA GLY A 7 2.77 -1.26 -6.11
C GLY A 7 3.15 -1.88 -7.47
N LEU A 8 4.42 -1.80 -7.88
CA LEU A 8 4.90 -2.45 -9.10
C LEU A 8 5.18 -3.96 -8.94
N GLY A 9 5.27 -4.47 -7.70
CA GLY A 9 5.32 -5.90 -7.41
C GLY A 9 6.67 -6.58 -7.64
N ALA A 10 7.79 -5.86 -7.81
CA ALA A 10 9.11 -6.50 -7.87
C ALA A 10 9.54 -6.97 -6.46
N PRO A 11 10.33 -8.06 -6.36
CA PRO A 11 10.78 -8.57 -5.06
C PRO A 11 11.69 -7.60 -4.32
N VAL A 12 12.43 -6.75 -5.04
CA VAL A 12 13.37 -5.77 -4.47
C VAL A 12 13.71 -4.70 -5.51
N GLY A 13 14.14 -3.55 -5.05
CA GLY A 13 14.80 -2.55 -5.87
C GLY A 13 14.17 -1.16 -5.85
N SER A 14 15.01 -0.19 -6.14
CA SER A 14 14.64 1.20 -6.35
C SER A 14 15.42 1.76 -7.54
N ILE A 15 14.77 2.62 -8.30
CA ILE A 15 15.37 3.30 -9.44
C ILE A 15 15.65 4.75 -9.08
N LEU A 16 16.87 5.18 -9.34
CA LEU A 16 17.26 6.58 -9.29
C LEU A 16 17.45 7.09 -10.72
N ALA A 17 16.74 8.16 -11.05
CA ALA A 17 16.85 8.82 -12.36
C ALA A 17 17.30 10.27 -12.17
N GLY A 18 18.07 10.78 -13.12
CA GLY A 18 18.60 12.15 -13.09
C GLY A 18 19.55 12.42 -14.25
N SER A 19 20.24 13.56 -14.22
CA SER A 19 21.25 13.89 -15.22
C SER A 19 22.43 12.89 -15.19
N VAL A 20 23.14 12.77 -16.30
CA VAL A 20 24.32 11.88 -16.41
C VAL A 20 25.30 12.13 -15.27
N ALA A 21 25.71 13.39 -15.05
CA ALA A 21 26.63 13.74 -13.99
C ALA A 21 26.14 13.39 -12.58
N PHE A 22 24.85 13.52 -12.34
CA PHE A 22 24.23 13.09 -11.07
C PHE A 22 24.29 11.58 -10.91
N ILE A 23 23.94 10.82 -11.93
CA ILE A 23 23.92 9.35 -11.89
C ILE A 23 25.34 8.76 -11.77
N GLU A 24 26.35 9.36 -12.42
CA GLU A 24 27.75 8.96 -12.26
C GLU A 24 28.21 9.10 -10.81
N ARG A 25 27.93 10.24 -10.17
CA ARG A 25 28.20 10.42 -8.74
C ARG A 25 27.45 9.45 -7.85
N ALA A 26 26.17 9.24 -8.13
CA ALA A 26 25.33 8.30 -7.38
C ALA A 26 25.87 6.86 -7.46
N ARG A 27 26.32 6.41 -8.64
CA ARG A 27 26.98 5.11 -8.82
C ARG A 27 28.24 4.97 -7.97
N ARG A 28 29.06 6.02 -7.91
CA ARG A 28 30.27 6.06 -7.06
C ARG A 28 29.90 5.93 -5.59
N TYR A 29 28.95 6.72 -5.10
CA TYR A 29 28.48 6.65 -3.71
C TYR A 29 27.86 5.29 -3.37
N ARG A 30 27.06 4.72 -4.27
CA ARG A 30 26.53 3.36 -4.10
C ARG A 30 27.67 2.35 -3.86
N LYS A 31 28.77 2.45 -4.60
CA LYS A 31 29.91 1.55 -4.43
C LYS A 31 30.64 1.79 -3.10
N VAL A 32 30.88 3.05 -2.75
CA VAL A 32 31.55 3.44 -1.49
C VAL A 32 30.75 2.96 -0.26
N LEU A 33 29.43 3.05 -0.32
CA LEU A 33 28.52 2.63 0.77
C LEU A 33 28.22 1.12 0.77
N GLY A 34 28.93 0.30 -0.01
CA GLY A 34 28.74 -1.15 -0.03
C GLY A 34 27.52 -1.63 -0.86
N GLY A 35 26.80 -0.74 -1.54
CA GLY A 35 25.59 -1.08 -2.31
C GLY A 35 25.86 -1.65 -3.71
N GLY A 36 27.10 -2.03 -4.04
CA GLY A 36 27.45 -2.66 -5.30
C GLY A 36 27.09 -4.15 -5.28
N MET A 37 26.10 -4.57 -6.09
CA MET A 37 25.70 -5.96 -6.23
C MET A 37 26.20 -6.54 -7.54
N ARG A 38 26.88 -7.70 -7.48
CA ARG A 38 27.22 -8.52 -8.65
C ARG A 38 26.01 -9.36 -9.03
N GLN A 39 25.95 -9.79 -10.29
CA GLN A 39 24.88 -10.64 -10.82
C GLN A 39 23.45 -10.11 -10.51
N ALA A 40 23.28 -8.78 -10.52
CA ALA A 40 22.00 -8.12 -10.28
C ALA A 40 20.95 -8.38 -11.39
N GLY A 41 21.34 -9.05 -12.48
CA GLY A 41 20.47 -9.33 -13.64
C GLY A 41 19.21 -10.10 -13.30
N ILE A 42 19.26 -11.02 -12.32
CA ILE A 42 18.08 -11.78 -11.86
C ILE A 42 17.03 -10.83 -11.28
N LEU A 43 17.46 -9.91 -10.42
CA LEU A 43 16.57 -8.91 -9.82
C LEU A 43 16.12 -7.86 -10.84
N ALA A 44 17.01 -7.47 -11.76
CA ALA A 44 16.69 -6.53 -12.82
C ALA A 44 15.67 -7.10 -13.81
N ALA A 45 15.70 -8.39 -14.09
CA ALA A 45 14.68 -9.06 -14.93
C ALA A 45 13.28 -8.96 -14.31
N ALA A 46 13.16 -9.23 -13.01
CA ALA A 46 11.91 -9.00 -12.29
C ALA A 46 11.48 -7.52 -12.32
N GLY A 47 12.43 -6.59 -12.16
CA GLY A 47 12.20 -5.16 -12.27
C GLY A 47 11.68 -4.73 -13.64
N LEU A 48 12.17 -5.31 -14.73
CA LEU A 48 11.67 -5.04 -16.09
C LEU A 48 10.22 -5.49 -16.28
N ILE A 49 9.81 -6.59 -15.66
CA ILE A 49 8.42 -7.04 -15.65
C ILE A 49 7.58 -6.07 -14.81
N ALA A 50 8.06 -5.70 -13.62
CA ALA A 50 7.38 -4.77 -12.73
C ALA A 50 7.07 -3.41 -13.40
N LEU A 51 7.97 -2.91 -14.24
CA LEU A 51 7.72 -1.67 -15.00
C LEU A 51 6.51 -1.75 -15.96
N LYS A 52 6.12 -2.96 -16.38
CA LYS A 52 4.91 -3.16 -17.21
C LYS A 52 3.63 -3.03 -16.38
N HIS A 53 3.72 -3.05 -15.05
CA HIS A 53 2.58 -2.91 -14.15
C HIS A 53 2.19 -1.44 -13.89
N ILE A 54 2.95 -0.46 -14.38
CA ILE A 54 2.64 0.97 -14.20
C ILE A 54 1.19 1.32 -14.56
N PRO A 55 0.61 0.85 -15.68
CA PRO A 55 -0.80 1.14 -16.01
C PRO A 55 -1.80 0.59 -14.99
N TYR A 56 -1.47 -0.47 -14.27
CA TYR A 56 -2.37 -1.09 -13.29
C TYR A 56 -2.43 -0.35 -11.95
N LEU A 57 -1.51 0.58 -11.67
CA LEU A 57 -1.54 1.39 -10.46
C LEU A 57 -2.82 2.23 -10.32
N SER A 58 -3.45 2.59 -11.44
CA SER A 58 -4.74 3.28 -11.44
C SER A 58 -5.86 2.44 -10.83
N GLU A 59 -5.81 1.11 -11.00
CA GLU A 59 -6.78 0.20 -10.40
C GLU A 59 -6.62 0.10 -8.88
N ASP A 60 -5.38 0.10 -8.39
CA ASP A 60 -5.12 0.16 -6.95
C ASP A 60 -5.67 1.45 -6.34
N HIS A 61 -5.48 2.59 -7.02
CA HIS A 61 -6.03 3.87 -6.57
C HIS A 61 -7.57 3.86 -6.60
N ARG A 62 -8.18 3.35 -7.66
CA ARG A 62 -9.65 3.21 -7.78
C ARG A 62 -10.22 2.36 -6.64
N ARG A 63 -9.58 1.22 -6.34
CA ARG A 63 -9.97 0.34 -5.23
C ARG A 63 -9.83 1.02 -3.87
N ALA A 64 -8.76 1.79 -3.66
CA ALA A 64 -8.59 2.57 -2.44
C ALA A 64 -9.72 3.61 -2.25
N ILE A 65 -10.12 4.28 -3.32
CA ILE A 65 -11.25 5.22 -3.31
C ILE A 65 -12.56 4.50 -2.99
N LYS A 66 -12.85 3.37 -3.67
CA LYS A 66 -14.03 2.52 -3.41
C LYS A 66 -14.11 2.11 -1.93
N LEU A 67 -12.97 1.67 -1.36
CA LEU A 67 -12.88 1.29 0.05
C LEU A 67 -13.15 2.48 0.97
N ALA A 68 -12.54 3.63 0.72
CA ALA A 68 -12.70 4.84 1.53
C ALA A 68 -14.15 5.36 1.52
N GLU A 69 -14.76 5.42 0.35
CA GLU A 69 -16.17 5.84 0.18
C GLU A 69 -17.12 4.87 0.86
N GLY A 70 -16.88 3.57 0.71
CA GLY A 70 -17.68 2.52 1.36
C GLY A 70 -17.60 2.60 2.88
N ILE A 71 -16.43 2.77 3.46
CA ILE A 71 -16.27 2.96 4.91
C ILE A 71 -17.02 4.19 5.38
N THR A 72 -16.80 5.33 4.75
CA THR A 72 -17.39 6.61 5.18
C THR A 72 -18.92 6.62 5.07
N SER A 73 -19.49 5.94 4.06
CA SER A 73 -20.94 5.93 3.83
C SER A 73 -21.71 4.89 4.63
N ARG A 74 -21.06 3.80 5.10
CA ARG A 74 -21.74 2.63 5.66
C ARG A 74 -21.38 2.34 7.12
N THR A 75 -20.41 3.07 7.68
CA THR A 75 -19.88 2.82 9.02
C THR A 75 -19.76 4.11 9.83
N ILE A 76 -19.50 3.98 11.13
CA ILE A 76 -19.19 5.13 12.01
C ILE A 76 -17.75 5.64 11.84
N PHE A 77 -16.90 4.86 11.20
CA PHE A 77 -15.48 5.19 11.05
C PHE A 77 -15.26 6.24 9.96
N LYS A 78 -14.20 7.02 10.13
CA LYS A 78 -13.82 8.09 9.19
C LYS A 78 -12.55 7.71 8.45
N VAL A 79 -12.45 8.16 7.21
CA VAL A 79 -11.23 8.03 6.41
C VAL A 79 -10.60 9.40 6.23
N SER A 80 -9.29 9.49 6.45
CA SER A 80 -8.55 10.76 6.35
C SER A 80 -7.26 10.59 5.50
N PRO A 81 -7.15 11.27 4.33
CA PRO A 81 -8.16 12.09 3.68
C PRO A 81 -9.34 11.25 3.15
N SER A 82 -10.52 11.86 3.06
CA SER A 82 -11.75 11.19 2.59
C SER A 82 -11.63 10.63 1.16
N HIS A 83 -10.75 11.23 0.35
CA HIS A 83 -10.40 10.77 -0.99
C HIS A 83 -8.90 10.46 -1.02
N PRO A 84 -8.51 9.19 -0.88
CA PRO A 84 -7.10 8.80 -0.89
C PRO A 84 -6.41 9.19 -2.20
N PRO A 85 -5.27 9.90 -2.15
CA PRO A 85 -4.55 10.30 -3.36
C PRO A 85 -3.75 9.16 -4.00
N THR A 86 -3.65 8.01 -3.30
CA THR A 86 -2.90 6.83 -3.73
C THR A 86 -3.66 5.56 -3.30
N ASN A 87 -2.95 4.47 -3.18
CA ASN A 87 -3.45 3.16 -2.76
C ASN A 87 -3.51 2.97 -1.23
N MET A 88 -3.36 4.02 -0.43
CA MET A 88 -3.40 3.94 1.02
C MET A 88 -4.68 4.54 1.58
N VAL A 89 -5.38 3.79 2.42
CA VAL A 89 -6.59 4.21 3.14
C VAL A 89 -6.26 4.25 4.62
N ILE A 90 -6.38 5.42 5.23
CA ILE A 90 -6.17 5.61 6.67
C ILE A 90 -7.53 5.80 7.31
N ILE A 91 -7.84 4.93 8.27
CA ILE A 91 -9.12 4.88 8.97
C ILE A 91 -8.90 5.37 10.39
N ASP A 92 -9.68 6.35 10.82
CA ASP A 92 -9.81 6.73 12.22
C ASP A 92 -10.76 5.71 12.88
N THR A 93 -10.26 4.99 13.89
CA THR A 93 -10.96 3.82 14.47
C THR A 93 -11.77 4.13 15.71
N GLU A 94 -11.81 5.39 16.16
CA GLU A 94 -12.61 5.77 17.32
C GLU A 94 -14.08 5.29 17.20
N PRO A 95 -14.63 4.71 18.30
CA PRO A 95 -14.12 4.70 19.68
C PRO A 95 -13.13 3.57 20.02
N LEU A 96 -12.73 2.72 19.07
CA LEU A 96 -11.79 1.62 19.30
C LEU A 96 -10.35 2.09 19.22
N SER A 97 -9.47 1.48 20.02
CA SER A 97 -8.04 1.53 19.78
C SER A 97 -7.68 0.82 18.47
N SER A 98 -6.53 1.15 17.88
CA SER A 98 -6.05 0.45 16.69
C SER A 98 -5.89 -1.06 16.92
N ASP A 99 -5.38 -1.48 18.08
CA ASP A 99 -5.17 -2.88 18.41
C ASP A 99 -6.50 -3.65 18.51
N GLU A 100 -7.50 -3.06 19.14
CA GLU A 100 -8.84 -3.66 19.23
C GLU A 100 -9.51 -3.78 17.85
N PHE A 101 -9.43 -2.71 17.06
CA PHE A 101 -9.94 -2.72 15.68
C PHE A 101 -9.27 -3.81 14.84
N LEU A 102 -7.93 -3.91 14.90
CA LEU A 102 -7.16 -4.92 14.17
C LEU A 102 -7.54 -6.34 14.59
N SER A 103 -7.64 -6.59 15.90
CA SER A 103 -8.01 -7.90 16.44
C SER A 103 -9.39 -8.36 15.96
N ARG A 104 -10.38 -7.46 15.99
CA ARG A 104 -11.74 -7.74 15.51
C ARG A 104 -11.76 -7.95 14.00
N LEU A 105 -11.05 -7.10 13.25
CA LEU A 105 -10.99 -7.18 11.79
C LEU A 105 -10.34 -8.48 11.30
N GLU A 106 -9.28 -8.93 11.99
CA GLU A 106 -8.60 -10.19 11.70
C GLU A 106 -9.52 -11.41 11.90
N SER A 107 -10.47 -11.36 12.85
CA SER A 107 -11.45 -12.42 13.04
C SER A 107 -12.39 -12.59 11.83
N TYR A 108 -12.53 -11.56 11.02
CA TYR A 108 -13.25 -11.60 9.73
C TYR A 108 -12.33 -11.89 8.53
N GLY A 109 -11.05 -12.25 8.78
CA GLY A 109 -10.08 -12.59 7.73
C GLY A 109 -9.43 -11.40 7.02
N VAL A 110 -9.63 -10.18 7.50
CA VAL A 110 -9.05 -8.97 6.91
C VAL A 110 -7.88 -8.47 7.76
N LYS A 111 -6.72 -8.28 7.12
CA LYS A 111 -5.50 -7.81 7.79
C LYS A 111 -5.21 -6.36 7.42
N SER A 112 -4.78 -5.60 8.41
CA SER A 112 -4.27 -4.24 8.25
C SER A 112 -3.20 -3.96 9.30
N ILE A 113 -2.68 -2.74 9.34
CA ILE A 113 -1.63 -2.38 10.30
C ILE A 113 -1.98 -1.11 11.06
N ALA A 114 -1.56 -1.05 12.33
CA ALA A 114 -1.68 0.16 13.13
C ALA A 114 -0.90 1.33 12.51
N PHE A 115 -1.49 2.50 12.55
CA PHE A 115 -0.91 3.76 12.06
C PHE A 115 -0.97 4.88 13.11
N GLY A 116 -1.10 4.51 14.34
CA GLY A 116 -1.26 5.37 15.52
C GLY A 116 -2.18 4.70 16.53
N GLU A 117 -2.46 5.39 17.63
CA GLU A 117 -3.25 4.85 18.74
C GLU A 117 -4.69 4.50 18.31
N ASN A 118 -5.33 5.36 17.50
CA ASN A 118 -6.70 5.20 17.02
C ASN A 118 -6.78 5.27 15.49
N ARG A 119 -5.75 4.76 14.81
CA ARG A 119 -5.70 4.75 13.34
C ARG A 119 -5.14 3.45 12.82
N VAL A 120 -5.72 2.99 11.74
CA VAL A 120 -5.21 1.86 10.97
C VAL A 120 -4.99 2.25 9.51
N ARG A 121 -4.05 1.57 8.87
CA ARG A 121 -3.75 1.75 7.46
C ARG A 121 -4.04 0.48 6.69
N MET A 122 -4.86 0.60 5.69
CA MET A 122 -5.08 -0.42 4.67
C MET A 122 -4.40 0.00 3.36
N VAL A 123 -3.96 -0.98 2.58
CA VAL A 123 -3.24 -0.73 1.31
C VAL A 123 -3.80 -1.65 0.25
N THR A 124 -4.25 -1.10 -0.86
CA THR A 124 -4.61 -1.86 -2.06
C THR A 124 -3.37 -2.12 -2.92
N HIS A 125 -3.31 -3.25 -3.55
CA HIS A 125 -2.17 -3.65 -4.38
C HIS A 125 -2.59 -4.70 -5.41
N LEU A 126 -1.65 -5.15 -6.24
CA LEU A 126 -1.86 -6.03 -7.38
C LEU A 126 -2.65 -7.31 -7.04
N ASP A 127 -2.48 -7.87 -5.84
CA ASP A 127 -3.14 -9.12 -5.40
C ASP A 127 -4.50 -8.87 -4.72
N VAL A 128 -5.00 -7.63 -4.70
CA VAL A 128 -6.30 -7.28 -4.12
C VAL A 128 -7.31 -7.07 -5.24
N SER A 129 -8.35 -7.89 -5.28
CA SER A 129 -9.46 -7.81 -6.24
C SER A 129 -10.57 -6.85 -5.78
N ASP A 130 -11.56 -6.62 -6.63
CA ASP A 130 -12.77 -5.88 -6.24
C ASP A 130 -13.62 -6.65 -5.24
N ASP A 131 -13.63 -7.99 -5.32
CA ASP A 131 -14.35 -8.87 -4.37
C ASP A 131 -13.69 -8.83 -2.99
N ASP A 132 -12.36 -8.71 -2.92
CA ASP A 132 -11.65 -8.51 -1.66
C ASP A 132 -11.99 -7.16 -1.02
N ILE A 133 -12.15 -6.11 -1.82
CA ILE A 133 -12.61 -4.80 -1.33
C ILE A 133 -14.03 -4.91 -0.76
N ASP A 134 -14.93 -5.59 -1.45
CA ASP A 134 -16.32 -5.77 -0.98
C ASP A 134 -16.37 -6.64 0.29
N SER A 135 -15.51 -7.64 0.39
CA SER A 135 -15.34 -8.48 1.59
C SER A 135 -14.81 -7.65 2.78
N ALA A 136 -13.81 -6.81 2.54
CA ALA A 136 -13.25 -5.92 3.56
C ALA A 136 -14.28 -4.90 4.05
N LEU A 137 -15.08 -4.32 3.14
CA LEU A 137 -16.18 -3.42 3.50
C LEU A 137 -17.22 -4.13 4.36
N GLY A 138 -17.62 -5.34 3.98
CA GLY A 138 -18.57 -6.16 4.77
C GLY A 138 -18.06 -6.47 6.18
N ALA A 139 -16.74 -6.72 6.33
CA ALA A 139 -16.11 -6.95 7.62
C ALA A 139 -16.14 -5.68 8.51
N ILE A 140 -15.78 -4.52 7.94
CA ILE A 140 -15.78 -3.25 8.67
C ILE A 140 -17.19 -2.80 9.02
N GLU A 141 -18.19 -3.06 8.15
CA GLU A 141 -19.61 -2.80 8.46
C GLU A 141 -20.11 -3.64 9.65
N LYS A 142 -19.78 -4.94 9.69
CA LYS A 142 -20.12 -5.81 10.83
C LYS A 142 -19.49 -5.28 12.10
N LEU A 143 -18.19 -4.97 12.05
CA LEU A 143 -17.47 -4.42 13.20
C LEU A 143 -18.11 -3.11 13.70
N SER A 144 -18.55 -2.25 12.78
CA SER A 144 -19.23 -0.99 13.11
C SER A 144 -20.61 -1.18 13.74
N ARG A 145 -21.33 -2.26 13.39
CA ARG A 145 -22.67 -2.56 13.96
C ARG A 145 -22.59 -3.20 15.35
N ASP A 146 -21.45 -3.82 15.68
CA ASP A 146 -21.21 -4.49 16.96
C ASP A 146 -20.68 -3.53 18.03
N LEU A 147 -20.74 -2.22 17.78
CA LEU A 147 -20.38 -1.13 18.69
C LEU A 147 -21.61 -0.40 19.21
#